data_197e5c287c018b926d9aaa1fe0cd15f3
#
_entry.id   197e5c287c018b926d9aaa1fe0cd15f3
#
_cell.length_a   1.000
_cell.length_b   1.000
_cell.length_c   1.000
_cell.angle_alpha   90.00
_cell.angle_beta   90.00
_cell.angle_gamma   90.00
#
_symmetry.space_group_name_H-M   'P 1'
#
loop_
_entity.id
_entity.type
_entity.pdbx_description
1 polymer ?
#
loop_
_entity_poly.entity_id
_entity_poly.type
_entity_poly.pdbx_seq_one_letter_code
_entity_poly.pdbx_strand_id
1 'polypeptide(L)'
;MLTRMACDHINKHVDAPIIDADSTLTETYGSQQASAFIHHYGEVGYHPLVINEFNSKLLMSARLRTGSAYSSNGIIEELQTIFHFMYNRGNIRFRGDSAFYDTDLLKFLEENEISYYIRAKSFTSLRREVMFDLTAKGIEWMDYSHNHPYYGEMRYEIGTKDKTPRRILYKVFSIGENGQMSFIPNIYCIVTNDETITPL
;
A
#
# COMPACT_ATOMS: atom_id res chain seq x y z
N MET A 1 0.13 12.76 -22.45
CA MET A 1 0.87 12.01 -23.50
C MET A 1 1.58 10.78 -22.92
N LEU A 2 2.41 10.93 -21.88
CA LEU A 2 3.15 9.82 -21.24
C LEU A 2 2.23 8.66 -20.82
N THR A 3 1.20 8.92 -19.98
CA THR A 3 0.27 7.92 -19.46
C THR A 3 -0.37 7.09 -20.57
N ARG A 4 -0.85 7.74 -21.63
CA ARG A 4 -1.47 7.03 -22.77
C ARG A 4 -0.48 6.10 -23.46
N MET A 5 0.75 6.57 -23.73
CA MET A 5 1.78 5.74 -24.39
C MET A 5 2.15 4.53 -23.53
N ALA A 6 2.29 4.71 -22.22
CA ALA A 6 2.56 3.62 -21.29
C ALA A 6 1.41 2.62 -21.25
N CYS A 7 0.16 3.08 -21.12
CA CYS A 7 -1.03 2.22 -21.14
C CYS A 7 -1.19 1.46 -22.47
N ASP A 8 -0.96 2.13 -23.60
CA ASP A 8 -1.01 1.48 -24.92
C ASP A 8 0.02 0.34 -25.06
N HIS A 9 1.21 0.51 -24.47
CA HIS A 9 2.22 -0.55 -24.42
C HIS A 9 1.81 -1.69 -23.49
N ILE A 10 1.38 -1.36 -22.26
CA ILE A 10 0.96 -2.33 -21.24
C ILE A 10 -0.22 -3.17 -21.75
N ASN A 11 -1.24 -2.55 -22.37
CA ASN A 11 -2.39 -3.23 -22.93
C ASN A 11 -2.04 -4.29 -23.99
N LYS A 12 -0.88 -4.15 -24.65
CA LYS A 12 -0.42 -5.07 -25.70
C LYS A 12 0.51 -6.17 -25.23
N HIS A 13 1.22 -5.93 -24.09
CA HIS A 13 2.36 -6.75 -23.71
C HIS A 13 2.31 -7.29 -22.28
N VAL A 14 1.32 -6.85 -21.46
CA VAL A 14 1.21 -7.25 -20.05
C VAL A 14 -0.20 -7.75 -19.76
N ASP A 15 -0.35 -9.05 -19.55
CA ASP A 15 -1.66 -9.68 -19.32
C ASP A 15 -2.27 -9.34 -17.95
N ALA A 16 -1.44 -9.22 -16.92
CA ALA A 16 -1.86 -8.94 -15.53
C ALA A 16 -1.00 -7.81 -14.94
N PRO A 17 -1.25 -6.56 -15.30
CA PRO A 17 -0.45 -5.44 -14.86
C PRO A 17 -0.57 -5.20 -13.36
N ILE A 18 0.58 -4.92 -12.74
CA ILE A 18 0.69 -4.52 -11.34
C ILE A 18 1.09 -3.04 -11.29
N ILE A 19 0.17 -2.23 -10.86
CA ILE A 19 0.38 -0.78 -10.70
C ILE A 19 0.95 -0.51 -9.31
N ASP A 20 2.18 -0.04 -9.27
CA ASP A 20 2.85 0.40 -8.05
C ASP A 20 2.77 1.92 -7.93
N ALA A 21 2.27 2.39 -6.80
CA ALA A 21 2.33 3.79 -6.43
C ALA A 21 3.35 4.00 -5.32
N ASP A 22 4.16 5.02 -5.47
CA ASP A 22 5.16 5.43 -4.50
C ASP A 22 5.25 6.96 -4.42
N SER A 23 5.70 7.45 -3.27
CA SER A 23 6.00 8.86 -3.03
C SER A 23 7.42 8.97 -2.52
N THR A 24 8.23 9.72 -3.23
CA THR A 24 9.63 9.87 -2.88
C THR A 24 9.97 11.30 -2.50
N LEU A 25 11.05 11.49 -1.75
CA LEU A 25 11.62 12.80 -1.49
C LEU A 25 12.49 13.24 -2.68
N THR A 26 12.29 14.49 -3.11
CA THR A 26 13.22 15.19 -3.97
C THR A 26 13.70 16.44 -3.25
N GLU A 27 14.89 16.38 -2.70
CA GLU A 27 15.50 17.49 -1.96
C GLU A 27 15.67 18.71 -2.87
N THR A 28 15.52 19.89 -2.26
CA THR A 28 15.76 21.17 -2.96
C THR A 28 16.79 22.00 -2.18
N TYR A 29 17.61 22.70 -2.93
CA TYR A 29 18.60 23.61 -2.39
C TYR A 29 18.13 25.06 -2.59
N GLY A 30 18.12 25.83 -1.50
CA GLY A 30 17.64 27.21 -1.49
C GLY A 30 16.12 27.33 -1.55
N SER A 31 15.64 28.57 -1.75
CA SER A 31 14.18 28.88 -1.80
C SER A 31 13.63 28.59 -3.18
N GLN A 32 13.05 27.42 -3.36
CA GLN A 32 12.34 27.07 -4.62
C GLN A 32 10.84 27.20 -4.45
N GLN A 33 10.16 27.58 -5.53
CA GLN A 33 8.71 27.77 -5.53
C GLN A 33 8.01 26.46 -5.15
N ALA A 34 7.09 26.51 -4.18
CA ALA A 34 6.32 25.39 -3.67
C ALA A 34 7.14 24.24 -3.04
N SER A 35 8.44 24.44 -2.77
CA SER A 35 9.17 23.55 -1.86
C SER A 35 8.67 23.76 -0.44
N ALA A 36 8.58 22.68 0.36
CA ALA A 36 8.13 22.73 1.73
C ALA A 36 8.89 21.71 2.59
N PHE A 37 8.88 21.93 3.89
CA PHE A 37 9.46 20.99 4.84
C PHE A 37 8.63 19.70 4.90
N ILE A 38 9.32 18.57 4.75
CA ILE A 38 8.73 17.23 4.77
C ILE A 38 9.06 16.59 6.12
N HIS A 39 8.10 16.59 7.03
CA HIS A 39 8.29 16.14 8.41
C HIS A 39 8.83 14.70 8.52
N HIS A 40 8.41 13.81 7.60
CA HIS A 40 8.84 12.40 7.60
C HIS A 40 10.33 12.23 7.31
N TYR A 41 10.89 13.09 6.47
CA TYR A 41 12.31 13.04 6.07
C TYR A 41 13.19 14.06 6.80
N GLY A 42 12.58 15.08 7.44
CA GLY A 42 13.31 16.17 8.10
C GLY A 42 13.98 17.16 7.13
N GLU A 43 13.58 17.15 5.84
CA GLU A 43 14.20 17.90 4.76
C GLU A 43 13.21 18.82 4.04
N VAL A 44 13.73 19.84 3.35
CA VAL A 44 12.95 20.72 2.48
C VAL A 44 13.02 20.21 1.05
N GLY A 45 11.85 20.07 0.41
CA GLY A 45 11.84 19.58 -0.96
C GLY A 45 10.45 19.45 -1.54
N TYR A 46 10.38 18.63 -2.58
CA TYR A 46 9.14 18.17 -3.21
C TYR A 46 8.85 16.72 -2.81
N HIS A 47 7.59 16.35 -2.89
CA HIS A 47 7.11 14.99 -2.60
C HIS A 47 6.36 14.43 -3.82
N PRO A 48 7.06 14.12 -4.92
CA PRO A 48 6.44 13.63 -6.13
C PRO A 48 5.72 12.29 -5.90
N LEU A 49 4.57 12.13 -6.54
CA LEU A 49 3.88 10.87 -6.70
C LEU A 49 4.33 10.22 -7.99
N VAL A 50 4.77 8.98 -7.92
CA VAL A 50 5.24 8.20 -9.07
C VAL A 50 4.41 6.93 -9.16
N ILE A 51 3.92 6.61 -10.36
CA ILE A 51 3.13 5.40 -10.62
C ILE A 51 3.78 4.65 -11.77
N ASN A 52 4.16 3.41 -11.48
CA ASN A 52 4.84 2.52 -12.43
C ASN A 52 4.03 1.23 -12.63
N GLU A 53 4.20 0.59 -13.77
CA GLU A 53 3.86 -0.83 -13.91
C GLU A 53 5.05 -1.68 -13.50
N PHE A 54 4.83 -2.60 -12.55
CA PHE A 54 5.89 -3.34 -11.84
C PHE A 54 6.72 -4.26 -12.75
N ASN A 55 6.08 -5.00 -13.65
CA ASN A 55 6.77 -6.00 -14.47
C ASN A 55 7.60 -5.35 -15.59
N SER A 56 7.01 -4.43 -16.31
CA SER A 56 7.67 -3.71 -17.43
C SER A 56 8.56 -2.57 -16.97
N LYS A 57 8.45 -2.13 -15.71
CA LYS A 57 9.12 -0.94 -15.14
C LYS A 57 8.75 0.37 -15.84
N LEU A 58 7.66 0.38 -16.61
CA LEU A 58 7.23 1.58 -17.31
C LEU A 58 6.62 2.60 -16.34
N LEU A 59 7.08 3.83 -16.46
CA LEU A 59 6.48 4.97 -15.78
C LEU A 59 5.13 5.28 -16.44
N MET A 60 4.06 5.16 -15.66
CA MET A 60 2.69 5.45 -16.11
C MET A 60 2.28 6.89 -15.82
N SER A 61 2.65 7.40 -14.65
CA SER A 61 2.41 8.78 -14.25
C SER A 61 3.48 9.26 -13.27
N ALA A 62 3.79 10.56 -13.35
CA ALA A 62 4.61 11.27 -12.38
C ALA A 62 4.01 12.66 -12.15
N ARG A 63 3.67 12.95 -10.89
CA ARG A 63 3.10 14.24 -10.48
C ARG A 63 3.98 14.91 -9.45
N LEU A 64 4.57 16.06 -9.81
CA LEU A 64 5.28 16.88 -8.86
C LEU A 64 4.29 17.48 -7.85
N ARG A 65 4.59 17.36 -6.57
CA ARG A 65 3.77 17.90 -5.48
C ARG A 65 4.64 18.68 -4.50
N THR A 66 4.03 19.60 -3.75
CA THR A 66 4.74 20.30 -2.69
C THR A 66 5.24 19.30 -1.63
N GLY A 67 6.29 19.63 -0.92
CA GLY A 67 6.82 18.79 0.15
C GLY A 67 5.82 18.50 1.28
N SER A 68 4.87 19.39 1.52
CA SER A 68 3.80 19.22 2.51
C SER A 68 2.63 18.33 2.05
N ALA A 69 2.63 17.86 0.78
CA ALA A 69 1.57 17.00 0.29
C ALA A 69 1.59 15.64 1.00
N TYR A 70 0.43 15.18 1.45
CA TYR A 70 0.29 13.83 1.97
C TYR A 70 0.48 12.80 0.85
N SER A 71 1.07 11.64 1.16
CA SER A 71 1.50 10.68 0.12
C SER A 71 0.36 10.18 -0.79
N SER A 72 -0.86 10.01 -0.25
CA SER A 72 -2.04 9.60 -1.05
C SER A 72 -2.71 10.74 -1.82
N ASN A 73 -2.32 12.01 -1.61
CA ASN A 73 -2.95 13.12 -2.31
C ASN A 73 -2.73 13.02 -3.81
N GLY A 74 -3.81 13.07 -4.58
CA GLY A 74 -3.79 13.05 -6.04
C GLY A 74 -3.69 11.65 -6.66
N ILE A 75 -3.64 10.58 -5.84
CA ILE A 75 -3.55 9.21 -6.38
C ILE A 75 -4.80 8.81 -7.16
N ILE A 76 -5.98 9.18 -6.68
CA ILE A 76 -7.26 8.81 -7.32
C ILE A 76 -7.35 9.44 -8.70
N GLU A 77 -7.01 10.72 -8.85
CA GLU A 77 -7.03 11.44 -10.13
C GLU A 77 -6.06 10.83 -11.14
N GLU A 78 -4.87 10.45 -10.69
CA GLU A 78 -3.88 9.77 -11.55
C GLU A 78 -4.37 8.38 -11.97
N LEU A 79 -4.92 7.60 -11.04
CA LEU A 79 -5.50 6.28 -11.34
C LEU A 79 -6.71 6.38 -12.26
N GLN A 80 -7.59 7.38 -12.11
CA GLN A 80 -8.69 7.63 -13.03
C GLN A 80 -8.17 7.83 -14.46
N THR A 81 -7.09 8.62 -14.60
CA THR A 81 -6.46 8.85 -15.90
C THR A 81 -5.86 7.57 -16.48
N ILE A 82 -5.18 6.77 -15.67
CA ILE A 82 -4.61 5.49 -16.06
C ILE A 82 -5.72 4.52 -16.49
N PHE A 83 -6.74 4.34 -15.66
CA PHE A 83 -7.85 3.43 -15.94
C PHE A 83 -8.69 3.83 -17.16
N HIS A 84 -8.71 5.13 -17.50
CA HIS A 84 -9.33 5.58 -18.75
C HIS A 84 -8.66 4.99 -20.00
N PHE A 85 -7.35 4.73 -19.97
CA PHE A 85 -6.57 4.19 -21.08
C PHE A 85 -6.32 2.68 -20.98
N MET A 86 -6.67 2.03 -19.85
CA MET A 86 -6.53 0.58 -19.68
C MET A 86 -7.78 -0.15 -20.18
N TYR A 87 -7.59 -1.21 -20.99
CA TYR A 87 -8.71 -1.92 -21.64
C TYR A 87 -9.29 -3.03 -20.76
N ASN A 88 -8.43 -3.80 -20.07
CA ASN A 88 -8.85 -4.93 -19.25
C ASN A 88 -8.59 -4.66 -17.77
N ARG A 89 -9.57 -4.08 -17.09
CA ARG A 89 -9.45 -3.68 -15.68
C ARG A 89 -9.45 -4.86 -14.72
N GLY A 90 -10.18 -5.93 -15.02
CA GLY A 90 -10.34 -7.08 -14.13
C GLY A 90 -9.05 -7.83 -13.79
N ASN A 91 -7.98 -7.64 -14.57
CA ASN A 91 -6.68 -8.24 -14.31
C ASN A 91 -5.67 -7.28 -13.66
N ILE A 92 -6.07 -6.01 -13.45
CA ILE A 92 -5.19 -5.01 -12.84
C ILE A 92 -5.09 -5.28 -11.33
N ARG A 93 -3.87 -5.21 -10.82
CA ARG A 93 -3.58 -5.22 -9.39
C ARG A 93 -2.94 -3.90 -8.99
N PHE A 94 -3.38 -3.35 -7.87
CA PHE A 94 -2.77 -2.16 -7.29
C PHE A 94 -1.95 -2.55 -6.06
N ARG A 95 -0.75 -1.99 -5.95
CA ARG A 95 0.13 -2.19 -4.81
C ARG A 95 0.60 -0.83 -4.27
N GLY A 96 0.59 -0.69 -2.96
CA GLY A 96 1.05 0.53 -2.29
C GLY A 96 1.61 0.26 -0.90
N ASP A 97 2.42 1.17 -0.42
CA ASP A 97 2.90 1.16 0.95
C ASP A 97 1.83 1.68 1.92
N SER A 98 2.18 1.82 3.19
CA SER A 98 1.24 2.28 4.22
C SER A 98 0.79 3.73 4.07
N ALA A 99 1.45 4.53 3.25
CA ALA A 99 1.02 5.89 2.96
C ALA A 99 -0.28 5.93 2.13
N PHE A 100 -0.53 4.87 1.36
CA PHE A 100 -1.76 4.68 0.56
C PHE A 100 -2.86 3.92 1.32
N TYR A 101 -2.69 3.64 2.61
CA TYR A 101 -3.73 3.05 3.44
C TYR A 101 -4.80 4.09 3.79
N ASP A 102 -5.69 4.32 2.86
CA ASP A 102 -6.71 5.37 2.87
C ASP A 102 -8.06 4.82 2.40
N THR A 103 -9.14 5.12 3.14
CA THR A 103 -10.47 4.56 2.88
C THR A 103 -11.07 5.00 1.56
N ASP A 104 -10.80 6.23 1.12
CA ASP A 104 -11.35 6.74 -0.13
C ASP A 104 -10.67 6.06 -1.32
N LEU A 105 -9.35 5.82 -1.24
CA LEU A 105 -8.62 5.04 -2.24
C LEU A 105 -9.11 3.60 -2.29
N LEU A 106 -9.30 2.94 -1.14
CA LEU A 106 -9.81 1.56 -1.09
C LEU A 106 -11.17 1.43 -1.76
N LYS A 107 -12.11 2.34 -1.44
CA LYS A 107 -13.43 2.39 -2.09
C LYS A 107 -13.32 2.62 -3.60
N PHE A 108 -12.50 3.56 -4.01
CA PHE A 108 -12.27 3.83 -5.42
C PHE A 108 -11.78 2.60 -6.18
N LEU A 109 -10.84 1.84 -5.61
CA LEU A 109 -10.35 0.59 -6.20
C LEU A 109 -11.42 -0.49 -6.25
N GLU A 110 -12.22 -0.64 -5.18
CA GLU A 110 -13.36 -1.56 -5.09
C GLU A 110 -14.44 -1.24 -6.14
N GLU A 111 -14.83 0.02 -6.29
CA GLU A 111 -15.80 0.50 -7.27
C GLU A 111 -15.34 0.29 -8.73
N ASN A 112 -14.04 0.24 -8.95
CA ASN A 112 -13.45 -0.03 -10.27
C ASN A 112 -13.06 -1.50 -10.50
N GLU A 113 -13.41 -2.41 -9.56
CA GLU A 113 -13.10 -3.85 -9.61
C GLU A 113 -11.59 -4.15 -9.69
N ILE A 114 -10.77 -3.29 -9.09
CA ILE A 114 -9.31 -3.44 -9.04
C ILE A 114 -8.92 -4.20 -7.77
N SER A 115 -8.19 -5.30 -7.95
CA SER A 115 -7.57 -5.99 -6.80
C SER A 115 -6.44 -5.16 -6.21
N TYR A 116 -6.37 -5.05 -4.89
CA TYR A 116 -5.31 -4.26 -4.24
C TYR A 116 -4.62 -5.00 -3.11
N TYR A 117 -3.35 -4.61 -2.87
CA TYR A 117 -2.48 -5.11 -1.81
C TYR A 117 -1.74 -3.91 -1.21
N ILE A 118 -2.27 -3.37 -0.13
CA ILE A 118 -1.74 -2.16 0.48
C ILE A 118 -1.29 -2.48 1.90
N ARG A 119 -0.06 -2.10 2.23
CA ARG A 119 0.42 -2.25 3.60
C ARG A 119 -0.45 -1.44 4.55
N ALA A 120 -1.06 -2.09 5.54
CA ALA A 120 -1.88 -1.39 6.52
C ALA A 120 -1.00 -0.61 7.50
N LYS A 121 -1.46 0.59 7.89
CA LYS A 121 -0.83 1.34 8.97
C LYS A 121 -0.95 0.59 10.28
N SER A 122 0.16 0.44 11.00
CA SER A 122 0.22 -0.29 12.26
C SER A 122 -0.37 0.53 13.42
N PHE A 123 -1.67 0.84 13.36
CA PHE A 123 -2.37 1.49 14.46
C PHE A 123 -2.51 0.56 15.67
N THR A 124 -2.51 1.12 16.87
CA THR A 124 -2.71 0.35 18.11
C THR A 124 -4.00 -0.48 18.08
N SER A 125 -5.09 0.06 17.51
CA SER A 125 -6.35 -0.66 17.33
C SER A 125 -6.20 -1.91 16.47
N LEU A 126 -5.60 -1.81 15.29
CA LEU A 126 -5.38 -2.95 14.40
C LEU A 126 -4.48 -4.02 15.05
N ARG A 127 -3.38 -3.58 15.69
CA ARG A 127 -2.50 -4.50 16.44
C ARG A 127 -3.24 -5.24 17.53
N ARG A 128 -4.11 -4.57 18.28
CA ARG A 128 -4.94 -5.18 19.32
C ARG A 128 -5.89 -6.23 18.75
N GLU A 129 -6.55 -5.95 17.63
CA GLU A 129 -7.45 -6.91 16.98
C GLU A 129 -6.68 -8.15 16.46
N VAL A 130 -5.49 -7.98 15.90
CA VAL A 130 -4.62 -9.12 15.54
C VAL A 130 -4.28 -9.96 16.77
N MET A 131 -3.96 -9.33 17.92
CA MET A 131 -3.67 -10.06 19.16
C MET A 131 -4.90 -10.81 19.69
N PHE A 132 -6.11 -10.24 19.58
CA PHE A 132 -7.34 -10.94 19.92
C PHE A 132 -7.60 -12.14 19.01
N ASP A 133 -7.39 -11.99 17.71
CA ASP A 133 -7.54 -13.06 16.73
C ASP A 133 -6.56 -14.23 17.01
N LEU A 134 -5.29 -13.92 17.30
CA LEU A 134 -4.29 -14.93 17.70
C LEU A 134 -4.72 -15.67 18.96
N THR A 135 -5.17 -14.95 19.99
CA THR A 135 -5.64 -15.55 21.24
C THR A 135 -6.85 -16.45 21.02
N ALA A 136 -7.83 -15.99 20.19
CA ALA A 136 -9.01 -16.80 19.86
C ALA A 136 -8.67 -18.09 19.10
N LYS A 137 -7.60 -18.05 18.29
CA LYS A 137 -7.07 -19.22 17.55
C LYS A 137 -6.13 -20.10 18.38
N GLY A 138 -5.80 -19.73 19.62
CA GLY A 138 -4.85 -20.44 20.47
C GLY A 138 -3.40 -20.40 19.96
N ILE A 139 -3.02 -19.33 19.27
CA ILE A 139 -1.68 -19.16 18.68
C ILE A 139 -0.75 -18.48 19.66
N GLU A 140 0.30 -19.16 20.06
CA GLU A 140 1.39 -18.64 20.90
C GLU A 140 2.41 -17.91 20.01
N TRP A 141 2.20 -16.62 19.79
CA TRP A 141 3.00 -15.81 18.86
C TRP A 141 4.50 -15.73 19.24
N MET A 142 4.86 -16.02 20.48
CA MET A 142 6.25 -16.06 20.96
C MET A 142 7.07 -17.20 20.35
N ASP A 143 6.44 -18.24 19.85
CA ASP A 143 7.11 -19.41 19.25
C ASP A 143 7.57 -19.16 17.80
N TYR A 144 7.17 -18.02 17.22
CA TYR A 144 7.43 -17.70 15.80
C TYR A 144 8.61 -16.75 15.63
N SER A 145 9.41 -16.99 14.58
CA SER A 145 10.57 -16.19 14.22
C SER A 145 10.37 -15.44 12.89
N HIS A 146 11.25 -14.49 12.60
CA HIS A 146 11.27 -13.79 11.32
C HIS A 146 11.31 -14.73 10.12
N ASN A 147 12.10 -15.83 10.21
CA ASN A 147 12.26 -16.82 9.14
C ASN A 147 11.09 -17.83 9.08
N HIS A 148 10.38 -18.00 10.19
CA HIS A 148 9.22 -18.89 10.32
C HIS A 148 8.10 -18.16 11.05
N PRO A 149 7.47 -17.12 10.43
CA PRO A 149 6.42 -16.36 11.05
C PRO A 149 5.09 -17.10 11.01
N TYR A 150 4.19 -16.73 11.90
CA TYR A 150 2.78 -17.10 11.76
C TYR A 150 2.10 -16.18 10.74
N TYR A 151 1.30 -16.76 9.85
CA TYR A 151 0.44 -16.03 8.92
C TYR A 151 -1.02 -16.28 9.26
N GLY A 152 -1.80 -15.22 9.26
CA GLY A 152 -3.23 -15.29 9.52
C GLY A 152 -4.01 -14.25 8.73
N GLU A 153 -5.32 -14.35 8.85
CA GLU A 153 -6.25 -13.39 8.24
C GLU A 153 -7.42 -13.08 9.16
N MET A 154 -7.98 -11.90 8.99
CA MET A 154 -9.19 -11.46 9.67
C MET A 154 -9.93 -10.39 8.86
N ARG A 155 -11.15 -10.04 9.27
CA ARG A 155 -11.87 -8.85 8.77
C ARG A 155 -11.72 -7.71 9.77
N TYR A 156 -11.50 -6.49 9.26
CA TYR A 156 -11.31 -5.31 10.08
C TYR A 156 -11.94 -4.06 9.46
N GLU A 157 -12.66 -3.29 10.27
CA GLU A 157 -13.23 -2.00 9.89
C GLU A 157 -12.15 -0.91 9.96
N ILE A 158 -11.83 -0.32 8.79
CA ILE A 158 -10.79 0.69 8.67
C ILE A 158 -11.39 2.09 8.91
N GLY A 159 -10.84 2.78 9.92
CA GLY A 159 -11.26 4.14 10.24
C GLY A 159 -12.61 4.23 10.98
N THR A 160 -13.07 5.46 11.15
CA THR A 160 -14.30 5.75 11.93
C THR A 160 -15.53 6.00 11.05
N LYS A 161 -15.33 6.43 9.81
CA LYS A 161 -16.39 6.82 8.88
C LYS A 161 -16.86 5.66 8.02
N ASP A 162 -15.94 4.82 7.57
CA ASP A 162 -16.23 3.65 6.76
C ASP A 162 -16.28 2.40 7.63
N LYS A 163 -17.46 1.79 7.70
CA LYS A 163 -17.74 0.57 8.49
C LYS A 163 -17.68 -0.71 7.66
N THR A 164 -17.16 -0.62 6.44
CA THR A 164 -16.96 -1.79 5.58
C THR A 164 -15.81 -2.65 6.10
N PRO A 165 -16.07 -3.89 6.56
CA PRO A 165 -14.99 -4.77 6.98
C PRO A 165 -14.16 -5.22 5.77
N ARG A 166 -12.86 -4.97 5.79
CA ARG A 166 -11.94 -5.40 4.74
C ARG A 166 -11.06 -6.53 5.23
N ARG A 167 -10.63 -7.36 4.31
CA ARG A 167 -9.74 -8.47 4.59
C ARG A 167 -8.35 -7.97 4.91
N ILE A 168 -7.82 -8.38 6.06
CA ILE A 168 -6.45 -8.11 6.51
C ILE A 168 -5.72 -9.45 6.54
N LEU A 169 -4.65 -9.54 5.77
CA LEU A 169 -3.65 -10.60 5.91
C LEU A 169 -2.58 -10.09 6.86
N TYR A 170 -2.13 -10.91 7.79
CA TYR A 170 -1.09 -10.50 8.72
C TYR A 170 -0.03 -11.56 8.91
N LYS A 171 1.19 -11.10 9.20
CA LYS A 171 2.30 -11.95 9.63
C LYS A 171 2.77 -11.49 11.01
N VAL A 172 3.04 -12.45 11.92
CA VAL A 172 3.44 -12.20 13.30
C VAL A 172 4.64 -13.06 13.69
N PHE A 173 5.58 -12.47 14.41
CA PHE A 173 6.71 -13.16 15.00
C PHE A 173 7.30 -12.38 16.19
N SER A 174 8.01 -13.09 17.09
CA SER A 174 8.70 -12.49 18.23
C SER A 174 10.22 -12.47 18.04
N ILE A 175 10.79 -13.49 17.40
CA ILE A 175 12.24 -13.65 17.24
C ILE A 175 12.65 -12.98 15.93
N GLY A 176 13.50 -11.94 16.02
CA GLY A 176 14.02 -11.18 14.87
C GLY A 176 15.07 -11.96 14.08
N GLU A 177 15.54 -11.38 12.97
CA GLU A 177 16.58 -11.98 12.10
C GLU A 177 17.89 -12.28 12.84
N ASN A 178 18.25 -11.46 13.81
CA ASN A 178 19.43 -11.61 14.65
C ASN A 178 19.26 -12.62 15.79
N GLY A 179 18.13 -13.34 15.85
CA GLY A 179 17.80 -14.28 16.93
C GLY A 179 17.37 -13.63 18.23
N GLN A 180 17.28 -12.31 18.29
CA GLN A 180 16.85 -11.58 19.49
C GLN A 180 15.32 -11.68 19.64
N MET A 181 14.86 -12.11 20.81
CA MET A 181 13.45 -12.19 21.16
C MET A 181 12.94 -10.80 21.56
N SER A 182 11.76 -10.44 21.04
CA SER A 182 11.02 -9.24 21.43
C SER A 182 9.82 -9.62 22.31
N PHE A 183 9.63 -8.89 23.40
CA PHE A 183 8.42 -9.01 24.25
C PHE A 183 7.17 -8.34 23.64
N ILE A 184 7.35 -7.65 22.52
CA ILE A 184 6.27 -7.06 21.75
C ILE A 184 6.29 -7.72 20.36
N PRO A 185 5.17 -8.30 19.88
CA PRO A 185 5.16 -8.98 18.59
C PRO A 185 5.43 -8.00 17.45
N ASN A 186 6.21 -8.45 16.46
CA ASN A 186 6.32 -7.80 15.19
C ASN A 186 5.10 -8.19 14.35
N ILE A 187 4.25 -7.21 14.03
CA ILE A 187 3.01 -7.42 13.28
C ILE A 187 3.07 -6.61 12.00
N TYR A 188 2.93 -7.30 10.86
CA TYR A 188 2.84 -6.70 9.53
C TYR A 188 1.50 -7.09 8.93
N CYS A 189 0.76 -6.09 8.44
CA CYS A 189 -0.57 -6.27 7.89
C CYS A 189 -0.65 -5.75 6.47
N ILE A 190 -1.40 -6.46 5.62
CA ILE A 190 -1.77 -6.05 4.27
C ILE A 190 -3.30 -6.05 4.20
N VAL A 191 -3.89 -4.96 3.74
CA VAL A 191 -5.30 -4.91 3.39
C VAL A 191 -5.47 -5.31 1.92
N THR A 192 -6.48 -6.14 1.64
CA THR A 192 -6.78 -6.61 0.28
C THR A 192 -8.27 -6.91 0.12
N ASN A 193 -8.76 -6.81 -1.13
CA ASN A 193 -10.07 -7.30 -1.55
C ASN A 193 -9.98 -8.62 -2.34
N ASP A 194 -8.78 -9.16 -2.54
CA ASP A 194 -8.57 -10.43 -3.22
C ASP A 194 -8.84 -11.60 -2.27
N GLU A 195 -9.90 -12.35 -2.53
CA GLU A 195 -10.30 -13.53 -1.75
C GLU A 195 -9.59 -14.82 -2.22
N THR A 196 -8.84 -14.76 -3.32
CA THR A 196 -8.22 -15.95 -3.92
C THR A 196 -6.86 -16.29 -3.33
N ILE A 197 -6.16 -15.30 -2.75
CA ILE A 197 -4.87 -15.51 -2.10
C ILE A 197 -5.06 -16.05 -0.68
N THR A 198 -4.19 -16.95 -0.27
CA THR A 198 -4.13 -17.45 1.10
C THR A 198 -2.96 -16.84 1.84
N PRO A 199 -3.07 -16.59 3.17
CA PRO A 199 -1.89 -16.41 4.00
C PRO A 199 -1.04 -17.68 3.87
N LEU A 200 0.24 -17.54 3.66
CA LEU A 200 1.16 -18.67 3.45
C LEU A 200 1.24 -19.58 4.69
#